data_2fcfacdf3ba54c2df2a7237c976ef2fb
#
_entry.id   2fcfacdf3ba54c2df2a7237c976ef2fb
#
_cell.length_a   1.000
_cell.length_b   1.000
_cell.length_c   1.000
_cell.angle_alpha   90.00
_cell.angle_beta   90.00
_cell.angle_gamma   90.00
#
_symmetry.space_group_name_H-M   'P 1'
#
loop_
_entity.id
_entity.type
_entity.pdbx_description
1 polymer ?
#
loop_
_entity_poly.entity_id
_entity_poly.type
_entity_poly.pdbx_seq_one_letter_code
_entity_poly.pdbx_strand_id
1 'polypeptide(L)'
;AMRAALAPWLAGAVEGTGTGTVTGAGTSPVTGAGPEAGSDSRENRSDLQDAIAALRAHYYTRILTLAGWDLTLPDPAARLPEVAVTLSNLACATLEGALHLARTRVPDANAVDFTIIALGKTGGGELNYASDVDVVYITEPRPGVSEARALEIGTALATTLAGYISAPGPESALWTIDTALRPEGGTGPLVRTLASHLDYYATWAQSWEFQALLKARVAAGNRELGNNYLRATAPLVWNAASRDNFVTDARAMRARVEAHIPTAQRDRHIKLGAGGLRDVEFTVQLLQLVHGRVDTTIRSATTTTALARLSEGGYISRPDAARLDHHYRWLRCLEHRAQLVRLRRAAVLPT
;
A
#
# COMPACT_ATOMS: atom_id res chain seq x y z
N ALA A 1 4.68 16.77 -1.11
CA ALA A 1 3.94 17.74 -0.27
C ALA A 1 3.41 17.09 1.02
N MET A 2 2.71 15.94 0.94
CA MET A 2 2.10 15.29 2.12
C MET A 2 3.12 14.67 3.08
N ARG A 3 4.25 14.09 2.59
CA ARG A 3 5.38 13.68 3.44
C ARG A 3 6.01 14.86 4.19
N ALA A 4 6.10 16.02 3.54
CA ALA A 4 6.59 17.25 4.18
C ALA A 4 5.62 17.78 5.26
N ALA A 5 4.33 17.54 5.11
CA ALA A 5 3.32 17.92 6.11
C ALA A 5 3.33 17.01 7.36
N LEU A 6 3.82 15.76 7.24
CA LEU A 6 4.00 14.84 8.37
C LEU A 6 5.36 15.00 9.06
N ALA A 7 6.34 15.59 8.39
CA ALA A 7 7.70 15.75 8.91
C ALA A 7 7.76 16.50 10.27
N PRO A 8 7.04 17.63 10.48
CA PRO A 8 7.02 18.31 11.78
C PRO A 8 6.41 17.47 12.90
N TRP A 9 5.44 16.62 12.55
CA TRP A 9 4.75 15.75 13.51
C TRP A 9 5.60 14.53 13.88
N LEU A 10 6.34 13.96 12.91
CA LEU A 10 7.29 12.89 13.14
C LEU A 10 8.51 13.37 13.95
N ALA A 11 8.94 14.63 13.77
CA ALA A 11 10.01 15.26 14.54
C ALA A 11 9.60 15.53 16.00
N GLY A 12 8.38 16.02 16.24
CA GLY A 12 7.87 16.31 17.59
C GLY A 12 7.72 15.07 18.48
N ALA A 13 7.52 13.88 17.91
CA ALA A 13 7.48 12.62 18.65
C ALA A 13 8.86 12.14 19.16
N VAL A 14 9.95 12.75 18.68
CA VAL A 14 11.35 12.41 19.05
C VAL A 14 11.94 13.44 20.02
N GLU A 15 11.42 14.67 20.09
CA GLU A 15 12.01 15.75 20.90
C GLU A 15 11.49 15.83 22.35
N GLY A 16 10.77 14.83 22.85
CA GLY A 16 10.31 14.74 24.25
C GLY A 16 11.38 14.40 25.30
N THR A 17 12.68 14.40 24.96
CA THR A 17 13.76 14.31 25.95
C THR A 17 14.29 15.69 26.30
N GLY A 18 13.59 16.35 27.24
CA GLY A 18 13.98 17.63 27.78
C GLY A 18 15.31 17.58 28.52
N THR A 19 16.30 18.30 28.03
CA THR A 19 17.48 18.70 28.80
C THR A 19 17.10 19.80 29.78
N GLY A 20 16.69 19.40 31.00
CA GLY A 20 16.57 20.32 32.13
C GLY A 20 17.89 20.47 32.85
N THR A 21 18.58 21.60 32.64
CA THR A 21 19.70 22.03 33.47
C THR A 21 19.20 22.45 34.86
N VAL A 22 19.58 21.75 35.90
CA VAL A 22 19.37 22.18 37.30
C VAL A 22 20.71 22.46 37.95
N THR A 23 20.93 23.76 38.24
CA THR A 23 21.94 24.21 39.21
C THR A 23 21.30 24.30 40.60
N GLY A 24 21.95 23.70 41.61
CA GLY A 24 21.59 23.96 43.02
C GLY A 24 21.99 22.86 43.98
N ALA A 25 23.00 23.14 44.80
CA ALA A 25 23.58 22.26 45.78
C ALA A 25 22.72 22.06 47.03
N GLY A 26 22.75 20.87 47.65
CA GLY A 26 22.16 20.60 48.98
C GLY A 26 22.37 19.17 49.42
N THR A 27 23.12 18.97 50.49
CA THR A 27 23.65 17.74 51.09
C THR A 27 22.65 16.88 51.82
N SER A 28 22.63 15.56 51.54
CA SER A 28 22.48 14.31 52.37
C SER A 28 21.31 14.11 53.32
N PRO A 29 20.92 12.85 53.72
CA PRO A 29 21.56 11.56 53.54
C PRO A 29 20.67 10.38 53.00
N VAL A 30 21.36 9.32 52.67
CA VAL A 30 20.95 8.00 52.20
C VAL A 30 19.88 7.30 53.04
N THR A 31 18.79 6.83 52.42
CA THR A 31 18.09 5.59 52.75
C THR A 31 17.68 4.90 51.45
N GLY A 32 18.00 3.62 51.33
CA GLY A 32 17.86 2.86 50.12
C GLY A 32 16.42 2.57 49.75
N ALA A 33 16.11 2.82 48.49
CA ALA A 33 15.00 2.20 47.76
C ALA A 33 15.54 1.80 46.39
N GLY A 34 15.29 0.57 45.96
CA GLY A 34 15.77 0.02 44.69
C GLY A 34 15.20 0.77 43.50
N PRO A 35 15.80 0.60 42.29
CA PRO A 35 15.44 1.42 41.11
C PRO A 35 14.00 1.16 40.69
N GLU A 36 13.23 2.21 40.62
CA GLU A 36 11.86 2.24 40.01
C GLU A 36 11.94 1.99 38.49
N ALA A 37 12.15 0.73 38.11
CA ALA A 37 12.07 0.30 36.70
C ALA A 37 10.62 0.33 36.15
N GLY A 38 9.66 0.85 36.89
CA GLY A 38 8.24 0.81 36.57
C GLY A 38 7.65 2.11 35.98
N SER A 39 8.24 3.27 36.23
CA SER A 39 7.72 4.56 35.76
C SER A 39 8.10 4.83 34.30
N ASP A 40 9.36 4.70 33.95
CA ASP A 40 9.88 4.90 32.57
C ASP A 40 9.19 4.02 31.53
N SER A 41 8.89 2.76 31.91
CA SER A 41 8.23 1.82 31.00
C SER A 41 6.74 2.13 30.78
N ARG A 42 6.07 2.78 31.76
CA ARG A 42 4.67 3.20 31.64
C ARG A 42 4.53 4.50 30.83
N GLU A 43 5.39 5.49 31.08
CA GLU A 43 5.42 6.74 30.29
C GLU A 43 5.74 6.45 28.83
N ASN A 44 6.78 5.69 28.52
CA ASN A 44 7.14 5.31 27.16
C ASN A 44 6.03 4.49 26.43
N ARG A 45 5.19 3.77 27.19
CA ARG A 45 4.04 3.06 26.59
C ARG A 45 2.87 4.01 26.32
N SER A 46 2.64 4.99 27.20
CA SER A 46 1.63 6.05 27.01
C SER A 46 1.95 6.87 25.76
N ASP A 47 3.18 7.37 25.66
CA ASP A 47 3.63 8.20 24.52
C ASP A 47 3.47 7.50 23.17
N LEU A 48 3.74 6.18 23.11
CA LEU A 48 3.52 5.40 21.90
C LEU A 48 2.04 5.28 21.56
N GLN A 49 1.17 5.04 22.55
CA GLN A 49 -0.27 4.97 22.31
C GLN A 49 -0.80 6.30 21.79
N ASP A 50 -0.37 7.41 22.37
CA ASP A 50 -0.72 8.74 21.93
C ASP A 50 -0.23 9.03 20.51
N ALA A 51 0.97 8.58 20.16
CA ALA A 51 1.51 8.71 18.79
C ALA A 51 0.72 7.88 17.76
N ILE A 52 0.29 6.65 18.12
CA ILE A 52 -0.58 5.83 17.26
C ILE A 52 -1.95 6.48 17.11
N ALA A 53 -2.55 6.98 18.20
CA ALA A 53 -3.80 7.70 18.19
C ALA A 53 -3.74 8.92 17.29
N ALA A 54 -2.69 9.72 17.42
CA ALA A 54 -2.48 10.91 16.60
C ALA A 54 -2.28 10.56 15.11
N LEU A 55 -1.56 9.47 14.78
CA LEU A 55 -1.43 8.99 13.40
C LEU A 55 -2.79 8.64 12.79
N ARG A 56 -3.63 7.92 13.53
CA ARG A 56 -4.98 7.54 13.11
C ARG A 56 -5.92 8.74 12.97
N ALA A 57 -5.92 9.63 13.94
CA ALA A 57 -6.70 10.87 13.91
C ALA A 57 -6.30 11.76 12.72
N HIS A 58 -5.01 11.89 12.45
CA HIS A 58 -4.52 12.61 11.28
C HIS A 58 -5.02 11.99 9.97
N TYR A 59 -4.94 10.66 9.83
CA TYR A 59 -5.45 9.97 8.66
C TYR A 59 -6.94 10.26 8.43
N TYR A 60 -7.78 10.12 9.46
CA TYR A 60 -9.21 10.39 9.34
C TYR A 60 -9.52 11.84 9.04
N THR A 61 -8.81 12.79 9.65
CA THR A 61 -8.95 14.22 9.35
C THR A 61 -8.70 14.49 7.87
N ARG A 62 -7.64 13.88 7.29
CA ARG A 62 -7.32 14.04 5.87
C ARG A 62 -8.36 13.38 4.96
N ILE A 63 -8.84 12.20 5.32
CA ILE A 63 -9.92 11.50 4.60
C ILE A 63 -11.20 12.35 4.57
N LEU A 64 -11.61 12.89 5.73
CA LEU A 64 -12.82 13.71 5.84
C LEU A 64 -12.68 15.01 5.04
N THR A 65 -11.55 15.68 5.11
CA THR A 65 -11.27 16.88 4.31
C THR A 65 -11.35 16.59 2.81
N LEU A 66 -10.72 15.49 2.36
CA LEU A 66 -10.75 15.09 0.97
C LEU A 66 -12.15 14.69 0.52
N ALA A 67 -12.91 13.97 1.36
CA ALA A 67 -14.27 13.57 1.08
C ALA A 67 -15.21 14.80 0.96
N GLY A 68 -15.07 15.78 1.86
CA GLY A 68 -15.83 17.03 1.77
C GLY A 68 -15.57 17.76 0.46
N TRP A 69 -14.31 17.86 0.05
CA TRP A 69 -13.96 18.44 -1.25
C TRP A 69 -14.51 17.61 -2.42
N ASP A 70 -14.27 16.29 -2.46
CA ASP A 70 -14.73 15.39 -3.51
C ASP A 70 -16.26 15.41 -3.69
N LEU A 71 -17.03 15.50 -2.59
CA LEU A 71 -18.50 15.55 -2.62
C LEU A 71 -19.06 16.85 -3.19
N THR A 72 -18.27 17.93 -3.16
CA THR A 72 -18.68 19.26 -3.68
C THR A 72 -18.24 19.50 -5.13
N LEU A 73 -17.53 18.55 -5.75
CA LEU A 73 -17.07 18.71 -7.12
C LEU A 73 -18.21 18.69 -8.12
N PRO A 74 -18.28 19.63 -9.06
CA PRO A 74 -19.29 19.65 -10.12
C PRO A 74 -19.11 18.50 -11.12
N ASP A 75 -17.87 18.06 -11.35
CA ASP A 75 -17.52 16.90 -12.18
C ASP A 75 -16.58 15.96 -11.42
N PRO A 76 -17.13 15.03 -10.61
CA PRO A 76 -16.32 14.09 -9.84
C PRO A 76 -15.55 13.10 -10.72
N ALA A 77 -16.06 12.76 -11.92
CA ALA A 77 -15.39 11.82 -12.80
C ALA A 77 -14.10 12.40 -13.40
N ALA A 78 -14.09 13.69 -13.75
CA ALA A 78 -12.88 14.37 -14.22
C ALA A 78 -11.81 14.46 -13.12
N ARG A 79 -12.21 14.65 -11.86
CA ARG A 79 -11.30 14.78 -10.70
C ARG A 79 -10.96 13.48 -10.00
N LEU A 80 -11.56 12.38 -10.38
CA LEU A 80 -11.30 11.06 -9.80
C LEU A 80 -9.80 10.70 -9.69
N PRO A 81 -8.95 10.91 -10.72
CA PRO A 81 -7.53 10.58 -10.60
C PRO A 81 -6.82 11.36 -9.49
N GLU A 82 -7.19 12.61 -9.28
CA GLU A 82 -6.64 13.48 -8.24
C GLU A 82 -7.05 12.99 -6.83
N VAL A 83 -8.32 12.63 -6.65
CA VAL A 83 -8.82 12.03 -5.40
C VAL A 83 -8.09 10.72 -5.12
N ALA A 84 -8.03 9.81 -6.08
CA ALA A 84 -7.46 8.49 -5.91
C ALA A 84 -5.95 8.51 -5.63
N VAL A 85 -5.19 9.37 -6.30
CA VAL A 85 -3.76 9.54 -6.02
C VAL A 85 -3.52 10.16 -4.65
N THR A 86 -4.39 11.08 -4.21
CA THR A 86 -4.31 11.68 -2.88
C THR A 86 -4.56 10.63 -1.79
N LEU A 87 -5.57 9.77 -1.94
CA LEU A 87 -5.82 8.65 -1.05
C LEU A 87 -4.63 7.68 -0.99
N SER A 88 -4.05 7.35 -2.14
CA SER A 88 -2.89 6.46 -2.23
C SER A 88 -1.65 7.06 -1.54
N ASN A 89 -1.41 8.35 -1.72
CA ASN A 89 -0.30 9.05 -1.08
C ASN A 89 -0.50 9.18 0.43
N LEU A 90 -1.73 9.38 0.88
CA LEU A 90 -2.07 9.37 2.31
C LEU A 90 -1.79 8.00 2.93
N ALA A 91 -2.18 6.90 2.27
CA ALA A 91 -1.87 5.55 2.73
C ALA A 91 -0.36 5.30 2.81
N CYS A 92 0.41 5.71 1.80
CA CYS A 92 1.88 5.59 1.82
C CYS A 92 2.51 6.42 2.96
N ALA A 93 2.04 7.64 3.19
CA ALA A 93 2.52 8.48 4.29
C ALA A 93 2.20 7.87 5.67
N THR A 94 1.02 7.22 5.79
CA THR A 94 0.62 6.52 7.01
C THR A 94 1.48 5.28 7.25
N LEU A 95 1.81 4.51 6.19
CA LEU A 95 2.77 3.39 6.29
C LEU A 95 4.15 3.86 6.75
N GLU A 96 4.64 5.00 6.23
CA GLU A 96 5.91 5.59 6.66
C GLU A 96 5.89 5.98 8.14
N GLY A 97 4.80 6.63 8.59
CA GLY A 97 4.63 6.99 10.00
C GLY A 97 4.55 5.78 10.91
N ALA A 98 3.77 4.76 10.55
CA ALA A 98 3.67 3.52 11.30
C ALA A 98 5.00 2.75 11.36
N LEU A 99 5.77 2.73 10.26
CA LEU A 99 7.11 2.15 10.23
C LEU A 99 8.09 2.90 11.13
N HIS A 100 8.03 4.23 11.13
CA HIS A 100 8.84 5.04 12.04
C HIS A 100 8.56 4.69 13.50
N LEU A 101 7.30 4.62 13.90
CA LEU A 101 6.91 4.20 15.25
C LEU A 101 7.32 2.74 15.54
N ALA A 102 7.20 1.81 14.58
CA ALA A 102 7.65 0.43 14.76
C ALA A 102 9.15 0.34 15.02
N ARG A 103 9.96 1.16 14.34
CA ARG A 103 11.41 1.23 14.54
C ARG A 103 11.83 1.66 15.96
N THR A 104 11.00 2.42 16.66
CA THR A 104 11.29 2.78 18.06
C THR A 104 11.05 1.64 19.04
N ARG A 105 10.38 0.56 18.62
CA ARG A 105 9.96 -0.55 19.49
C ARG A 105 10.60 -1.89 19.14
N VAL A 106 10.99 -2.07 17.89
CA VAL A 106 11.65 -3.31 17.46
C VAL A 106 13.14 -3.22 17.75
N PRO A 107 13.69 -4.13 18.58
CA PRO A 107 15.12 -4.17 18.85
C PRO A 107 15.91 -4.32 17.55
N ASP A 108 17.07 -3.69 17.49
CA ASP A 108 17.98 -3.74 16.34
C ASP A 108 17.36 -3.28 14.99
N ALA A 109 16.26 -2.51 15.02
CA ALA A 109 15.56 -2.06 13.82
C ALA A 109 16.45 -1.32 12.80
N ASN A 110 17.54 -0.72 13.27
CA ASN A 110 18.54 -0.02 12.45
C ASN A 110 19.60 -0.96 11.86
N ALA A 111 19.62 -2.23 12.24
CA ALA A 111 20.54 -3.24 11.71
C ALA A 111 20.09 -3.79 10.34
N VAL A 112 18.94 -3.34 9.84
CA VAL A 112 18.41 -3.76 8.55
C VAL A 112 17.96 -2.57 7.70
N ASP A 113 18.08 -2.72 6.40
CA ASP A 113 17.35 -1.94 5.44
C ASP A 113 16.00 -2.61 5.17
N PHE A 114 14.92 -1.87 5.37
CA PHE A 114 13.56 -2.37 5.24
C PHE A 114 12.73 -1.44 4.35
N THR A 115 11.99 -2.03 3.41
CA THR A 115 11.13 -1.27 2.50
C THR A 115 9.77 -1.94 2.31
N ILE A 116 8.76 -1.13 2.05
CA ILE A 116 7.39 -1.53 1.77
C ILE A 116 7.09 -1.16 0.32
N ILE A 117 6.75 -2.15 -0.48
CA ILE A 117 6.26 -1.96 -1.85
C ILE A 117 4.75 -2.09 -1.84
N ALA A 118 4.05 -1.03 -2.24
CA ALA A 118 2.62 -1.07 -2.48
C ALA A 118 2.33 -1.67 -3.85
N LEU A 119 1.31 -2.51 -3.88
CA LEU A 119 0.74 -3.13 -5.07
C LEU A 119 -0.72 -2.67 -5.26
N GLY A 120 -1.44 -3.31 -6.15
CA GLY A 120 -2.87 -3.08 -6.34
C GLY A 120 -3.23 -1.60 -6.55
N LYS A 121 -4.34 -1.17 -5.98
CA LYS A 121 -4.81 0.23 -6.11
C LYS A 121 -3.85 1.24 -5.47
N THR A 122 -3.25 0.90 -4.34
CA THR A 122 -2.30 1.78 -3.65
C THR A 122 -1.06 2.01 -4.50
N GLY A 123 -0.50 0.94 -5.06
CA GLY A 123 0.65 1.01 -5.95
C GLY A 123 0.37 1.81 -7.22
N GLY A 124 -0.78 1.59 -7.85
CA GLY A 124 -1.22 2.31 -9.04
C GLY A 124 -1.60 3.77 -8.85
N GLY A 125 -1.65 4.27 -7.61
CA GLY A 125 -2.14 5.62 -7.34
C GLY A 125 -3.66 5.73 -7.48
N GLU A 126 -4.39 4.64 -7.28
CA GLU A 126 -5.82 4.51 -7.56
C GLU A 126 -6.63 4.03 -6.34
N LEU A 127 -6.22 4.40 -5.12
CA LEU A 127 -6.90 3.96 -3.90
C LEU A 127 -8.30 4.56 -3.78
N ASN A 128 -9.19 3.88 -3.10
CA ASN A 128 -10.53 4.36 -2.72
C ASN A 128 -10.60 4.64 -1.21
N TYR A 129 -11.72 5.24 -0.77
CA TYR A 129 -11.95 5.63 0.62
C TYR A 129 -11.93 4.43 1.58
N ALA A 130 -12.47 3.29 1.18
CA ALA A 130 -12.45 2.06 1.96
C ALA A 130 -11.88 0.90 1.14
N SER A 131 -10.62 0.60 1.36
CA SER A 131 -9.87 -0.45 0.66
C SER A 131 -8.87 -1.10 1.60
N ASP A 132 -8.48 -2.34 1.30
CA ASP A 132 -7.22 -2.89 1.78
C ASP A 132 -6.07 -2.17 1.10
N VAL A 133 -4.92 -2.23 1.71
CA VAL A 133 -3.66 -1.75 1.15
C VAL A 133 -2.77 -2.96 0.90
N ASP A 134 -2.65 -3.31 -0.38
CA ASP A 134 -1.81 -4.44 -0.83
C ASP A 134 -0.34 -4.06 -0.72
N VAL A 135 0.45 -4.88 0.00
CA VAL A 135 1.90 -4.63 0.16
C VAL A 135 2.72 -5.92 0.13
N VAL A 136 3.99 -5.77 -0.23
CA VAL A 136 5.03 -6.75 0.04
C VAL A 136 6.19 -6.08 0.79
N TYR A 137 6.88 -6.85 1.63
CA TYR A 137 7.96 -6.38 2.48
C TYR A 137 9.29 -6.97 2.03
N ILE A 138 10.30 -6.11 1.89
CA ILE A 138 11.66 -6.52 1.58
C ILE A 138 12.59 -6.03 2.69
N THR A 139 13.50 -6.89 3.11
CA THR A 139 14.55 -6.55 4.07
C THR A 139 15.92 -6.99 3.57
N GLU A 140 16.94 -6.24 3.91
CA GLU A 140 18.34 -6.61 3.67
C GLU A 140 19.17 -6.39 4.92
N PRO A 141 20.10 -7.32 5.23
CA PRO A 141 21.01 -7.15 6.35
C PRO A 141 21.99 -6.00 6.09
N ARG A 142 22.26 -5.21 7.11
CA ARG A 142 23.41 -4.31 7.09
C ARG A 142 24.71 -5.06 7.47
N PRO A 143 25.88 -4.48 7.20
CA PRO A 143 27.18 -5.12 7.51
C PRO A 143 27.24 -5.65 8.95
N GLY A 144 27.62 -6.93 9.09
CA GLY A 144 27.72 -7.61 10.39
C GLY A 144 26.44 -8.30 10.87
N VAL A 145 25.35 -8.24 10.12
CA VAL A 145 24.07 -8.89 10.44
C VAL A 145 23.86 -10.09 9.53
N SER A 146 23.45 -11.22 10.07
CA SER A 146 23.09 -12.40 9.26
C SER A 146 21.74 -12.20 8.57
N GLU A 147 21.53 -12.87 7.43
CA GLU A 147 20.25 -12.86 6.73
C GLU A 147 19.10 -13.34 7.61
N ALA A 148 19.31 -14.43 8.37
CA ALA A 148 18.30 -14.95 9.30
C ALA A 148 17.86 -13.89 10.33
N ARG A 149 18.83 -13.17 10.91
CA ARG A 149 18.55 -12.09 11.86
C ARG A 149 17.84 -10.91 11.18
N ALA A 150 18.20 -10.57 9.96
CA ALA A 150 17.53 -9.51 9.20
C ALA A 150 16.07 -9.87 8.92
N LEU A 151 15.76 -11.11 8.56
CA LEU A 151 14.40 -11.59 8.34
C LEU A 151 13.56 -11.57 9.63
N GLU A 152 14.16 -11.93 10.79
CA GLU A 152 13.49 -11.80 12.08
C GLU A 152 13.12 -10.34 12.40
N ILE A 153 14.08 -9.42 12.26
CA ILE A 153 13.87 -7.98 12.50
C ILE A 153 12.83 -7.43 11.51
N GLY A 154 12.95 -7.76 10.23
CA GLY A 154 12.00 -7.34 9.20
C GLY A 154 10.58 -7.83 9.48
N THR A 155 10.43 -9.08 9.92
CA THR A 155 9.15 -9.66 10.31
C THR A 155 8.56 -8.96 11.54
N ALA A 156 9.38 -8.65 12.54
CA ALA A 156 8.95 -7.88 13.69
C ALA A 156 8.50 -6.46 13.30
N LEU A 157 9.22 -5.78 12.41
CA LEU A 157 8.83 -4.46 11.88
C LEU A 157 7.49 -4.53 11.15
N ALA A 158 7.32 -5.49 10.24
CA ALA A 158 6.08 -5.67 9.46
C ALA A 158 4.89 -5.95 10.37
N THR A 159 5.03 -6.85 11.33
CA THR A 159 3.96 -7.23 12.27
C THR A 159 3.59 -6.07 13.20
N THR A 160 4.59 -5.36 13.71
CA THR A 160 4.39 -4.23 14.63
C THR A 160 3.65 -3.08 13.94
N LEU A 161 4.10 -2.66 12.75
CA LEU A 161 3.43 -1.59 12.00
C LEU A 161 2.01 -1.98 11.58
N ALA A 162 1.78 -3.24 11.22
CA ALA A 162 0.43 -3.73 10.89
C ALA A 162 -0.51 -3.64 12.09
N GLY A 163 -0.02 -3.93 13.28
CA GLY A 163 -0.75 -3.75 14.54
C GLY A 163 -1.16 -2.28 14.75
N TYR A 164 -0.27 -1.33 14.50
CA TYR A 164 -0.57 0.11 14.67
C TYR A 164 -1.64 0.61 13.70
N ILE A 165 -1.74 0.02 12.53
CA ILE A 165 -2.72 0.39 11.50
C ILE A 165 -4.06 -0.34 11.71
N SER A 166 -4.02 -1.66 11.93
CA SER A 166 -5.19 -2.53 11.78
C SER A 166 -5.79 -3.02 13.11
N ALA A 167 -5.02 -2.98 14.23
CA ALA A 167 -5.54 -3.49 15.49
C ALA A 167 -6.61 -2.56 16.10
N PRO A 168 -7.60 -3.12 16.80
CA PRO A 168 -8.54 -2.33 17.59
C PRO A 168 -7.81 -1.47 18.63
N GLY A 169 -8.36 -0.29 18.92
CA GLY A 169 -7.81 0.66 19.88
C GLY A 169 -8.87 1.68 20.28
N PRO A 170 -8.51 2.70 21.08
CA PRO A 170 -9.40 3.82 21.39
C PRO A 170 -9.91 4.51 20.13
N GLU A 171 -9.02 4.75 19.15
CA GLU A 171 -9.39 5.22 17.82
C GLU A 171 -9.66 4.04 16.89
N SER A 172 -10.57 4.26 15.94
CA SER A 172 -10.89 3.26 14.92
C SER A 172 -9.64 2.82 14.15
N ALA A 173 -9.52 1.51 13.90
CA ALA A 173 -8.54 0.97 13.00
C ALA A 173 -8.69 1.60 11.61
N LEU A 174 -7.57 1.77 10.88
CA LEU A 174 -7.60 2.44 9.59
C LEU A 174 -8.09 1.51 8.49
N TRP A 175 -7.28 0.52 8.15
CA TRP A 175 -7.54 -0.45 7.07
C TRP A 175 -6.70 -1.70 7.28
N THR A 176 -7.05 -2.75 6.55
CA THR A 176 -6.29 -4.01 6.56
C THR A 176 -5.07 -3.88 5.64
N ILE A 177 -3.90 -4.25 6.14
CA ILE A 177 -2.74 -4.50 5.28
C ILE A 177 -2.92 -5.88 4.68
N ASP A 178 -3.03 -5.94 3.36
CA ASP A 178 -3.12 -7.20 2.62
C ASP A 178 -1.74 -7.56 2.06
N THR A 179 -1.25 -8.72 2.46
CA THR A 179 0.03 -9.28 2.02
C THR A 179 -0.12 -10.51 1.14
N ALA A 180 -1.35 -10.82 0.68
CA ALA A 180 -1.61 -12.03 -0.10
C ALA A 180 -0.97 -12.03 -1.50
N LEU A 181 -0.55 -10.86 -2.00
CA LEU A 181 0.18 -10.73 -3.27
C LEU A 181 1.70 -11.00 -3.16
N ARG A 182 2.19 -11.35 -1.96
CA ARG A 182 3.60 -11.74 -1.80
C ARG A 182 3.87 -13.13 -2.40
N PRO A 183 5.13 -13.45 -2.70
CA PRO A 183 5.53 -14.79 -3.11
C PRO A 183 4.92 -15.88 -2.23
N GLU A 184 4.33 -16.92 -2.86
CA GLU A 184 3.60 -18.03 -2.21
C GLU A 184 2.33 -17.59 -1.44
N GLY A 185 1.91 -16.34 -1.59
CA GLY A 185 0.68 -15.84 -0.97
C GLY A 185 0.68 -15.97 0.56
N GLY A 186 -0.45 -16.39 1.13
CA GLY A 186 -0.63 -16.53 2.57
C GLY A 186 0.26 -17.58 3.24
N THR A 187 0.82 -18.54 2.49
CA THR A 187 1.64 -19.64 3.00
C THR A 187 3.14 -19.31 3.03
N GLY A 188 3.58 -18.33 2.21
CA GLY A 188 4.97 -17.91 2.16
C GLY A 188 5.39 -16.99 3.33
N PRO A 189 6.71 -16.82 3.55
CA PRO A 189 7.24 -15.89 4.54
C PRO A 189 6.67 -14.47 4.34
N LEU A 190 6.41 -13.78 5.45
CA LEU A 190 5.87 -12.43 5.43
C LEU A 190 6.87 -11.41 4.84
N VAL A 191 8.14 -11.59 5.14
CA VAL A 191 9.24 -10.73 4.70
C VAL A 191 10.29 -11.60 4.02
N ARG A 192 10.87 -11.10 2.93
CA ARG A 192 11.92 -11.77 2.16
C ARG A 192 13.04 -10.80 1.82
N THR A 193 14.21 -11.31 1.48
CA THR A 193 15.28 -10.55 0.83
C THR A 193 14.95 -10.28 -0.63
N LEU A 194 15.60 -9.28 -1.23
CA LEU A 194 15.46 -9.00 -2.67
C LEU A 194 15.82 -10.23 -3.51
N ALA A 195 16.92 -10.89 -3.16
CA ALA A 195 17.36 -12.10 -3.85
C ALA A 195 16.26 -13.19 -3.82
N SER A 196 15.69 -13.47 -2.66
CA SER A 196 14.61 -14.45 -2.50
C SER A 196 13.35 -14.10 -3.30
N HIS A 197 13.01 -12.80 -3.43
CA HIS A 197 11.91 -12.37 -4.32
C HIS A 197 12.22 -12.67 -5.79
N LEU A 198 13.42 -12.34 -6.24
CA LEU A 198 13.82 -12.53 -7.64
C LEU A 198 13.87 -14.01 -8.03
N ASP A 199 14.42 -14.85 -7.17
CA ASP A 199 14.48 -16.32 -7.37
C ASP A 199 13.08 -16.91 -7.51
N TYR A 200 12.15 -16.48 -6.65
CA TYR A 200 10.76 -16.89 -6.73
C TYR A 200 10.11 -16.47 -8.06
N TYR A 201 10.22 -15.18 -8.42
CA TYR A 201 9.61 -14.67 -9.65
C TYR A 201 10.23 -15.29 -10.92
N ALA A 202 11.50 -15.62 -10.89
CA ALA A 202 12.17 -16.28 -12.02
C ALA A 202 11.69 -17.73 -12.21
N THR A 203 11.35 -18.45 -11.13
CA THR A 203 11.15 -19.90 -11.15
C THR A 203 9.69 -20.31 -10.99
N TRP A 204 8.95 -19.71 -10.03
CA TRP A 204 7.66 -20.23 -9.56
C TRP A 204 6.47 -19.33 -9.85
N ALA A 205 6.70 -18.04 -10.07
CA ALA A 205 5.61 -17.07 -10.18
C ALA A 205 4.67 -17.38 -11.34
N GLN A 206 3.38 -17.19 -11.07
CA GLN A 206 2.31 -17.34 -12.05
C GLN A 206 2.11 -16.05 -12.86
N SER A 207 1.48 -16.15 -14.02
CA SER A 207 1.25 -15.00 -14.92
C SER A 207 0.54 -13.82 -14.24
N TRP A 208 -0.40 -14.09 -13.33
CA TRP A 208 -1.14 -13.05 -12.61
C TRP A 208 -0.27 -12.26 -11.60
N GLU A 209 0.82 -12.84 -11.09
CA GLU A 209 1.72 -12.15 -10.17
C GLU A 209 2.49 -11.04 -10.89
N PHE A 210 2.89 -11.26 -12.13
CA PHE A 210 3.48 -10.21 -12.96
C PHE A 210 2.47 -9.10 -13.29
N GLN A 211 1.19 -9.46 -13.45
CA GLN A 211 0.12 -8.48 -13.61
C GLN A 211 -0.04 -7.61 -12.35
N ALA A 212 0.07 -8.20 -11.16
CA ALA A 212 0.06 -7.46 -9.91
C ALA A 212 1.27 -6.51 -9.79
N LEU A 213 2.47 -6.96 -10.20
CA LEU A 213 3.70 -6.17 -10.17
C LEU A 213 3.70 -4.96 -11.11
N LEU A 214 2.84 -4.90 -12.14
CA LEU A 214 2.67 -3.69 -12.97
C LEU A 214 2.37 -2.44 -12.14
N LYS A 215 1.73 -2.61 -10.99
CA LYS A 215 1.35 -1.51 -10.11
C LYS A 215 2.33 -1.30 -8.94
N ALA A 216 3.48 -1.97 -8.95
CA ALA A 216 4.45 -1.88 -7.87
C ALA A 216 5.00 -0.46 -7.70
N ARG A 217 5.01 0.03 -6.45
CA ARG A 217 5.53 1.35 -6.07
C ARG A 217 6.15 1.32 -4.68
N VAL A 218 7.29 1.99 -4.50
CA VAL A 218 7.86 2.20 -3.16
C VAL A 218 6.88 3.02 -2.32
N ALA A 219 6.35 2.43 -1.26
CA ALA A 219 5.39 3.07 -0.37
C ALA A 219 6.07 3.71 0.85
N ALA A 220 6.97 3.00 1.52
CA ALA A 220 7.62 3.44 2.74
C ALA A 220 8.97 2.76 2.96
N GLY A 221 9.79 3.29 3.88
CA GLY A 221 11.08 2.74 4.28
C GLY A 221 12.24 3.08 3.36
N ASN A 222 13.24 2.18 3.25
CA ASN A 222 14.43 2.43 2.47
C ASN A 222 14.13 2.54 0.98
N ARG A 223 14.26 3.76 0.44
CA ARG A 223 13.93 4.07 -0.95
C ARG A 223 14.89 3.43 -1.95
N GLU A 224 16.17 3.31 -1.59
CA GLU A 224 17.18 2.72 -2.46
C GLU A 224 16.88 1.23 -2.66
N LEU A 225 16.66 0.49 -1.57
CA LEU A 225 16.24 -0.91 -1.61
C LEU A 225 14.95 -1.09 -2.41
N GLY A 226 13.95 -0.23 -2.18
CA GLY A 226 12.70 -0.26 -2.92
C GLY A 226 12.88 -0.02 -4.41
N ASN A 227 13.70 0.96 -4.80
CA ASN A 227 14.01 1.22 -6.20
C ASN A 227 14.83 0.09 -6.84
N ASN A 228 15.72 -0.57 -6.07
CA ASN A 228 16.44 -1.75 -6.52
C ASN A 228 15.47 -2.89 -6.83
N TYR A 229 14.49 -3.13 -5.94
CA TYR A 229 13.43 -4.11 -6.18
C TYR A 229 12.66 -3.82 -7.47
N LEU A 230 12.19 -2.57 -7.67
CA LEU A 230 11.45 -2.20 -8.88
C LEU A 230 12.29 -2.38 -10.16
N ARG A 231 13.57 -1.99 -10.12
CA ARG A 231 14.47 -2.18 -11.28
C ARG A 231 14.74 -3.65 -11.59
N ALA A 232 14.95 -4.46 -10.57
CA ALA A 232 15.26 -5.88 -10.73
C ALA A 232 14.05 -6.71 -11.17
N THR A 233 12.83 -6.36 -10.74
CA THR A 233 11.59 -7.05 -11.13
C THR A 233 11.07 -6.60 -12.50
N ALA A 234 11.39 -5.39 -12.96
CA ALA A 234 10.88 -4.85 -14.23
C ALA A 234 11.14 -5.77 -15.45
N PRO A 235 12.33 -6.34 -15.67
CA PRO A 235 12.55 -7.28 -16.79
C PRO A 235 11.65 -8.52 -16.73
N LEU A 236 11.38 -9.03 -15.53
CA LEU A 236 10.52 -10.19 -15.31
C LEU A 236 9.07 -9.89 -15.68
N VAL A 237 8.59 -8.71 -15.27
CA VAL A 237 7.25 -8.22 -15.59
C VAL A 237 7.07 -8.05 -17.09
N TRP A 238 7.97 -7.34 -17.75
CA TRP A 238 7.83 -7.03 -19.20
C TRP A 238 8.13 -8.20 -20.11
N ASN A 239 8.75 -9.27 -19.63
CA ASN A 239 8.92 -10.52 -20.33
C ASN A 239 7.82 -11.56 -20.00
N ALA A 240 6.89 -11.27 -19.10
CA ALA A 240 5.88 -12.23 -18.66
C ALA A 240 5.00 -12.75 -19.81
N ALA A 241 4.67 -11.90 -20.78
CA ALA A 241 3.85 -12.29 -21.94
C ALA A 241 4.54 -13.24 -22.92
N SER A 242 5.87 -13.46 -22.80
CA SER A 242 6.59 -14.48 -23.59
C SER A 242 6.39 -15.91 -23.07
N ARG A 243 5.73 -16.07 -21.91
CA ARG A 243 5.41 -17.38 -21.35
C ARG A 243 4.31 -18.07 -22.16
N ASP A 244 4.44 -19.38 -22.30
CA ASP A 244 3.39 -20.18 -22.92
C ASP A 244 2.05 -19.99 -22.20
N ASN A 245 0.96 -19.93 -22.97
CA ASN A 245 -0.42 -19.80 -22.48
C ASN A 245 -0.73 -18.51 -21.68
N PHE A 246 0.14 -17.52 -21.63
CA PHE A 246 -0.03 -16.30 -20.83
C PHE A 246 -1.42 -15.66 -20.98
N VAL A 247 -1.89 -15.44 -22.22
CA VAL A 247 -3.21 -14.82 -22.49
C VAL A 247 -4.36 -15.74 -22.06
N THR A 248 -4.20 -17.04 -22.29
CA THR A 248 -5.20 -18.05 -21.90
C THR A 248 -5.35 -18.12 -20.39
N ASP A 249 -4.23 -18.12 -19.66
CA ASP A 249 -4.20 -18.14 -18.20
C ASP A 249 -4.85 -16.86 -17.59
N ALA A 250 -4.53 -15.71 -18.15
CA ALA A 250 -5.12 -14.45 -17.73
C ALA A 250 -6.67 -14.45 -17.92
N ARG A 251 -7.15 -14.94 -19.05
CA ARG A 251 -8.60 -15.08 -19.34
C ARG A 251 -9.26 -16.11 -18.41
N ALA A 252 -8.62 -17.26 -18.19
CA ALA A 252 -9.13 -18.30 -17.28
C ALA A 252 -9.21 -17.79 -15.84
N MET A 253 -8.23 -17.02 -15.39
CA MET A 253 -8.27 -16.38 -14.09
C MET A 253 -9.45 -15.39 -13.98
N ARG A 254 -9.68 -14.54 -15.00
CA ARG A 254 -10.82 -13.61 -15.00
C ARG A 254 -12.15 -14.35 -14.90
N ALA A 255 -12.33 -15.41 -15.69
CA ALA A 255 -13.54 -16.24 -15.66
C ALA A 255 -13.76 -16.88 -14.28
N ARG A 256 -12.71 -17.39 -13.65
CA ARG A 256 -12.80 -17.93 -12.27
C ARG A 256 -13.25 -16.88 -11.28
N VAL A 257 -12.70 -15.68 -11.33
CA VAL A 257 -13.08 -14.57 -10.42
C VAL A 257 -14.57 -14.21 -10.61
N GLU A 258 -15.05 -14.16 -11.84
CA GLU A 258 -16.46 -13.87 -12.15
C GLU A 258 -17.40 -14.96 -11.66
N ALA A 259 -17.02 -16.23 -11.80
CA ALA A 259 -17.81 -17.38 -11.36
C ALA A 259 -18.09 -17.39 -9.84
N HIS A 260 -17.25 -16.72 -9.03
CA HIS A 260 -17.46 -16.61 -7.58
C HIS A 260 -18.48 -15.55 -7.16
N ILE A 261 -19.02 -14.75 -8.11
CA ILE A 261 -20.04 -13.74 -7.78
C ILE A 261 -21.39 -14.45 -7.57
N PRO A 262 -22.05 -14.26 -6.41
CA PRO A 262 -23.40 -14.77 -6.19
C PRO A 262 -24.37 -14.28 -7.29
N THR A 263 -25.18 -15.17 -7.82
CA THR A 263 -26.08 -14.87 -8.95
C THR A 263 -26.97 -13.65 -8.69
N ALA A 264 -27.50 -13.49 -7.47
CA ALA A 264 -28.32 -12.35 -7.07
C ALA A 264 -27.58 -10.99 -7.05
N GLN A 265 -26.26 -10.98 -7.16
CA GLN A 265 -25.44 -9.78 -7.12
C GLN A 265 -24.80 -9.44 -8.47
N ARG A 266 -24.84 -10.33 -9.45
CA ARG A 266 -24.08 -10.19 -10.72
C ARG A 266 -24.34 -8.88 -11.43
N ASP A 267 -25.61 -8.51 -11.60
CA ASP A 267 -26.01 -7.32 -12.36
C ASP A 267 -25.70 -6.00 -11.64
N ARG A 268 -25.40 -6.06 -10.34
CA ARG A 268 -25.12 -4.89 -9.50
C ARG A 268 -23.68 -4.84 -8.97
N HIS A 269 -22.87 -5.85 -9.34
CA HIS A 269 -21.49 -5.97 -8.83
C HIS A 269 -20.53 -5.12 -9.67
N ILE A 270 -20.37 -3.84 -9.32
CA ILE A 270 -19.60 -2.84 -10.08
C ILE A 270 -18.10 -3.18 -10.22
N LYS A 271 -17.55 -4.00 -9.33
CA LYS A 271 -16.13 -4.36 -9.36
C LYS A 271 -15.85 -5.61 -10.22
N LEU A 272 -16.56 -6.70 -9.98
CA LEU A 272 -16.26 -8.02 -10.56
C LEU A 272 -17.29 -8.46 -11.60
N GLY A 273 -18.46 -7.84 -11.67
CA GLY A 273 -19.49 -8.13 -12.67
C GLY A 273 -18.99 -7.86 -14.09
N ALA A 274 -19.67 -8.42 -15.08
CA ALA A 274 -19.37 -8.22 -16.49
C ALA A 274 -19.44 -6.72 -16.85
N GLY A 275 -18.42 -6.18 -17.51
CA GLY A 275 -18.26 -4.75 -17.79
C GLY A 275 -17.87 -3.90 -16.57
N GLY A 276 -17.59 -4.51 -15.43
CA GLY A 276 -17.19 -3.81 -14.22
C GLY A 276 -15.73 -3.34 -14.23
N LEU A 277 -15.32 -2.75 -13.10
CA LEU A 277 -13.98 -2.15 -12.95
C LEU A 277 -12.85 -3.13 -13.29
N ARG A 278 -12.99 -4.41 -12.89
CA ARG A 278 -11.98 -5.43 -13.12
C ARG A 278 -11.77 -5.73 -14.61
N ASP A 279 -12.80 -5.63 -15.44
CA ASP A 279 -12.68 -5.87 -16.88
C ASP A 279 -11.83 -4.80 -17.55
N VAL A 280 -12.03 -3.54 -17.18
CA VAL A 280 -11.20 -2.44 -17.68
C VAL A 280 -9.76 -2.61 -17.22
N GLU A 281 -9.55 -2.85 -15.90
CA GLU A 281 -8.21 -3.05 -15.32
C GLU A 281 -7.47 -4.19 -16.00
N PHE A 282 -8.12 -5.37 -16.16
CA PHE A 282 -7.50 -6.54 -16.79
C PHE A 282 -7.18 -6.30 -18.27
N THR A 283 -8.08 -5.66 -19.02
CA THR A 283 -7.83 -5.33 -20.43
C THR A 283 -6.60 -4.45 -20.58
N VAL A 284 -6.52 -3.38 -19.81
CA VAL A 284 -5.39 -2.45 -19.84
C VAL A 284 -4.09 -3.14 -19.44
N GLN A 285 -4.09 -3.91 -18.34
CA GLN A 285 -2.92 -4.62 -17.85
C GLN A 285 -2.45 -5.70 -18.83
N LEU A 286 -3.37 -6.45 -19.43
CA LEU A 286 -3.04 -7.47 -20.42
C LEU A 286 -2.37 -6.86 -21.66
N LEU A 287 -2.93 -5.78 -22.19
CA LEU A 287 -2.35 -5.07 -23.33
C LEU A 287 -0.97 -4.48 -23.00
N GLN A 288 -0.79 -3.91 -21.81
CA GLN A 288 0.53 -3.45 -21.38
C GLN A 288 1.55 -4.60 -21.33
N LEU A 289 1.19 -5.76 -20.76
CA LEU A 289 2.12 -6.91 -20.66
C LEU A 289 2.46 -7.47 -22.03
N VAL A 290 1.51 -7.54 -22.97
CA VAL A 290 1.75 -8.04 -24.32
C VAL A 290 2.65 -7.09 -25.13
N HIS A 291 2.38 -5.79 -25.07
CA HIS A 291 3.02 -4.80 -25.94
C HIS A 291 4.16 -4.02 -25.27
N GLY A 292 4.09 -3.85 -23.94
CA GLY A 292 5.04 -3.02 -23.20
C GLY A 292 6.47 -3.57 -23.12
N ARG A 293 6.72 -4.81 -23.56
CA ARG A 293 8.08 -5.31 -23.76
C ARG A 293 8.80 -4.51 -24.83
N VAL A 294 8.14 -4.26 -25.94
CA VAL A 294 8.70 -3.57 -27.11
C VAL A 294 8.47 -2.06 -27.01
N ASP A 295 7.24 -1.68 -26.69
CA ASP A 295 6.87 -0.26 -26.55
C ASP A 295 6.85 0.16 -25.07
N THR A 296 7.94 0.80 -24.65
CA THR A 296 8.07 1.27 -23.26
C THR A 296 7.20 2.49 -22.95
N THR A 297 6.69 3.19 -23.96
CA THR A 297 5.89 4.41 -23.81
C THR A 297 4.52 4.13 -23.19
N ILE A 298 3.97 2.93 -23.41
CA ILE A 298 2.67 2.55 -22.86
C ILE A 298 2.71 2.12 -21.39
N ARG A 299 3.89 1.99 -20.80
CA ARG A 299 4.05 1.50 -19.43
C ARG A 299 3.54 2.52 -18.41
N SER A 300 2.57 2.12 -17.60
CA SER A 300 2.04 2.93 -16.48
C SER A 300 1.43 2.04 -15.41
N ALA A 301 1.62 2.39 -14.14
CA ALA A 301 0.95 1.73 -13.03
C ALA A 301 -0.52 2.17 -12.88
N THR A 302 -0.89 3.35 -13.40
CA THR A 302 -2.24 3.92 -13.31
C THR A 302 -3.07 3.51 -14.52
N THR A 303 -4.25 2.94 -14.30
CA THR A 303 -5.13 2.38 -15.34
C THR A 303 -5.54 3.42 -16.39
N THR A 304 -5.97 4.61 -15.98
CA THR A 304 -6.40 5.66 -16.92
C THR A 304 -5.25 6.20 -17.75
N THR A 305 -4.07 6.38 -17.16
CA THR A 305 -2.86 6.80 -17.89
C THR A 305 -2.40 5.72 -18.88
N ALA A 306 -2.42 4.45 -18.46
CA ALA A 306 -2.07 3.34 -19.34
C ALA A 306 -3.04 3.25 -20.52
N LEU A 307 -4.34 3.41 -20.28
CA LEU A 307 -5.37 3.41 -21.32
C LEU A 307 -5.16 4.52 -22.36
N ALA A 308 -4.85 5.74 -21.90
CA ALA A 308 -4.51 6.85 -22.79
C ALA A 308 -3.31 6.53 -23.68
N ARG A 309 -2.20 6.04 -23.07
CA ARG A 309 -0.97 5.66 -23.78
C ARG A 309 -1.19 4.49 -24.76
N LEU A 310 -1.99 3.51 -24.40
CA LEU A 310 -2.38 2.41 -25.30
C LEU A 310 -3.17 2.93 -26.52
N SER A 311 -4.02 3.94 -26.34
CA SER A 311 -4.73 4.58 -27.43
C SER A 311 -3.80 5.43 -28.32
N GLU A 312 -2.88 6.18 -27.73
CA GLU A 312 -1.87 6.94 -28.45
C GLU A 312 -0.94 6.03 -29.28
N GLY A 313 -0.56 4.87 -28.73
CA GLY A 313 0.24 3.85 -29.41
C GLY A 313 -0.54 3.02 -30.44
N GLY A 314 -1.88 3.23 -30.58
CA GLY A 314 -2.70 2.50 -31.56
C GLY A 314 -3.10 1.08 -31.16
N TYR A 315 -2.87 0.67 -29.91
CA TYR A 315 -3.23 -0.66 -29.39
C TYR A 315 -4.71 -0.79 -29.02
N ILE A 316 -5.39 0.33 -28.80
CA ILE A 316 -6.85 0.45 -28.62
C ILE A 316 -7.36 1.58 -29.50
N SER A 317 -8.52 1.39 -30.12
CA SER A 317 -9.13 2.47 -30.89
C SER A 317 -9.46 3.67 -30.00
N ARG A 318 -9.33 4.91 -30.51
CA ARG A 318 -9.65 6.12 -29.74
C ARG A 318 -11.09 6.13 -29.19
N PRO A 319 -12.13 5.71 -29.96
CA PRO A 319 -13.48 5.63 -29.43
C PRO A 319 -13.63 4.61 -28.29
N ASP A 320 -12.98 3.45 -28.38
CA ASP A 320 -13.05 2.42 -27.34
C ASP A 320 -12.32 2.87 -26.08
N ALA A 321 -11.14 3.46 -26.22
CA ALA A 321 -10.39 4.02 -25.09
C ALA A 321 -11.20 5.10 -24.36
N ALA A 322 -11.83 6.01 -25.10
CA ALA A 322 -12.67 7.05 -24.52
C ALA A 322 -13.88 6.48 -23.76
N ARG A 323 -14.53 5.43 -24.31
CA ARG A 323 -15.64 4.75 -23.64
C ARG A 323 -15.18 4.03 -22.37
N LEU A 324 -14.06 3.32 -22.43
CA LEU A 324 -13.50 2.60 -21.28
C LEU A 324 -13.09 3.58 -20.17
N ASP A 325 -12.41 4.69 -20.50
CA ASP A 325 -12.02 5.73 -19.53
C ASP A 325 -13.26 6.35 -18.85
N HIS A 326 -14.26 6.73 -19.64
CA HIS A 326 -15.52 7.30 -19.13
C HIS A 326 -16.23 6.33 -18.17
N HIS A 327 -16.44 5.08 -18.58
CA HIS A 327 -17.12 4.09 -17.74
C HIS A 327 -16.29 3.74 -16.49
N TYR A 328 -14.97 3.60 -16.62
CA TYR A 328 -14.10 3.34 -15.48
C TYR A 328 -14.19 4.44 -14.43
N ARG A 329 -14.08 5.71 -14.85
CA ARG A 329 -14.20 6.86 -13.94
C ARG A 329 -15.56 6.90 -13.24
N TRP A 330 -16.65 6.68 -13.96
CA TRP A 330 -17.99 6.67 -13.38
C TRP A 330 -18.19 5.51 -12.40
N LEU A 331 -17.79 4.30 -12.73
CA LEU A 331 -17.83 3.15 -11.82
C LEU A 331 -17.00 3.39 -10.55
N ARG A 332 -15.86 4.04 -10.69
CA ARG A 332 -15.02 4.42 -9.56
C ARG A 332 -15.68 5.50 -8.69
N CYS A 333 -16.31 6.50 -9.30
CA CYS A 333 -17.08 7.49 -8.55
C CYS A 333 -18.22 6.84 -7.77
N LEU A 334 -18.96 5.91 -8.39
CA LEU A 334 -20.02 5.15 -7.71
C LEU A 334 -19.44 4.34 -6.53
N GLU A 335 -18.30 3.67 -6.72
CA GLU A 335 -17.60 2.95 -5.66
C GLU A 335 -17.26 3.91 -4.49
N HIS A 336 -16.66 5.06 -4.77
CA HIS A 336 -16.33 6.08 -3.79
C HIS A 336 -17.56 6.58 -3.02
N ARG A 337 -18.64 6.94 -3.73
CA ARG A 337 -19.88 7.41 -3.11
C ARG A 337 -20.52 6.33 -2.23
N ALA A 338 -20.60 5.09 -2.71
CA ALA A 338 -21.14 3.98 -1.93
C ALA A 338 -20.29 3.70 -0.67
N GLN A 339 -18.98 3.85 -0.74
CA GLN A 339 -18.09 3.67 0.40
C GLN A 339 -18.22 4.80 1.45
N LEU A 340 -18.41 6.03 1.03
CA LEU A 340 -18.53 7.18 1.93
C LEU A 340 -19.78 7.13 2.81
N VAL A 341 -20.84 6.43 2.41
CA VAL A 341 -22.08 6.30 3.21
C VAL A 341 -21.81 5.75 4.62
N ARG A 342 -20.88 4.78 4.74
CA ARG A 342 -20.55 4.13 6.03
C ARG A 342 -19.04 3.93 6.21
N LEU A 343 -18.22 4.51 5.37
CA LEU A 343 -16.78 4.28 5.27
C LEU A 343 -16.42 2.79 5.28
N ARG A 344 -17.15 2.00 4.48
CA ARG A 344 -16.99 0.54 4.33
C ARG A 344 -16.86 0.16 2.86
N ARG A 345 -16.22 -0.98 2.62
CA ARG A 345 -16.13 -1.53 1.27
C ARG A 345 -17.53 -1.72 0.67
N ALA A 346 -17.68 -1.27 -0.55
CA ALA A 346 -18.90 -1.42 -1.33
C ALA A 346 -18.50 -1.87 -2.75
N ALA A 347 -18.94 -3.07 -3.12
CA ALA A 347 -18.71 -3.63 -4.45
C ALA A 347 -20.03 -3.92 -5.18
N VAL A 348 -21.15 -3.86 -4.46
CA VAL A 348 -22.49 -4.14 -4.96
C VAL A 348 -23.33 -2.89 -4.73
N LEU A 349 -24.00 -2.41 -5.80
CA LEU A 349 -24.92 -1.29 -5.68
C LEU A 349 -26.16 -1.72 -4.86
N PRO A 350 -26.74 -0.80 -4.05
CA PRO A 350 -27.97 -1.07 -3.32
C PRO A 350 -29.12 -1.40 -4.28
N THR A 351 -30.12 -2.10 -3.72
CA THR A 351 -31.41 -2.39 -4.42
C THR A 351 -32.23 -1.13 -4.52
#